data_af55a03a146ada79565ecb267a250691
#
_entry.id   af55a03a146ada79565ecb267a250691
#
_cell.length_a   1.000
_cell.length_b   1.000
_cell.length_c   1.000
_cell.angle_alpha   90.00
_cell.angle_beta   90.00
_cell.angle_gamma   90.00
#
_symmetry.space_group_name_H-M   'P 1'
#
loop_
_entity.id
_entity.type
_entity.pdbx_description
1 polymer ?
#
loop_
_entity_poly.entity_id
_entity_poly.type
_entity_poly.pdbx_seq_one_letter_code
_entity_poly.pdbx_strand_id
1 'polypeptide(L)'
;DHRRADGRALNEVRPISIETNILPCAHGSCLFTRGQTQALVVTTLGGDSDAQLSDSLTQLEPINDRFMFNYNFPGFSVGEASPLKAPGRRELGHGNLAKRALAPSIDANSPYTIRLVSEILESNGSSSMASVCGG
;
A
#
# COMPACT_ATOMS: atom_id res chain seq x y z
N ASP A 1 13.29 -7.26 31.86
CA ASP A 1 13.39 -7.94 30.56
C ASP A 1 13.74 -6.92 29.51
N HIS A 2 14.88 -7.12 28.81
CA HIS A 2 15.37 -6.23 27.76
C HIS A 2 15.12 -6.82 26.36
N ARG A 3 14.06 -7.60 26.20
CA ARG A 3 13.67 -8.24 24.92
C ARG A 3 12.21 -7.95 24.60
N ARG A 4 11.91 -7.85 23.31
CA ARG A 4 10.54 -7.73 22.78
C ARG A 4 9.82 -9.09 22.86
N ALA A 5 8.48 -9.08 22.68
CA ALA A 5 7.66 -10.29 22.76
C ALA A 5 8.08 -11.39 21.76
N ASP A 6 8.64 -11.00 20.62
CA ASP A 6 9.16 -11.92 19.58
C ASP A 6 10.65 -12.32 19.79
N GLY A 7 11.25 -11.92 20.91
CA GLY A 7 12.63 -12.25 21.27
C GLY A 7 13.70 -11.33 20.70
N ARG A 8 13.35 -10.34 19.89
CA ARG A 8 14.29 -9.34 19.34
C ARG A 8 14.85 -8.42 20.43
N ALA A 9 16.06 -7.90 20.22
CA ALA A 9 16.60 -6.80 21.02
C ALA A 9 15.78 -5.50 20.81
N LEU A 10 15.90 -4.54 21.71
CA LEU A 10 15.12 -3.29 21.66
C LEU A 10 15.43 -2.43 20.41
N ASN A 11 16.64 -2.53 19.89
CA ASN A 11 17.13 -1.83 18.70
C ASN A 11 17.18 -2.68 17.45
N GLU A 12 16.66 -3.91 17.50
CA GLU A 12 16.67 -4.84 16.37
C GLU A 12 15.44 -4.63 15.49
N VAL A 13 15.67 -4.41 14.19
CA VAL A 13 14.62 -4.35 13.17
C VAL A 13 14.36 -5.77 12.66
N ARG A 14 13.10 -6.10 12.39
CA ARG A 14 12.73 -7.36 11.75
C ARG A 14 13.46 -7.50 10.40
N PRO A 15 13.86 -8.72 9.99
CA PRO A 15 14.54 -8.92 8.72
C PRO A 15 13.65 -8.47 7.55
N ILE A 16 14.25 -7.72 6.62
CA ILE A 16 13.59 -7.16 5.44
C ILE A 16 14.06 -7.92 4.21
N SER A 17 13.11 -8.32 3.37
CA SER A 17 13.34 -8.91 2.05
C SER A 17 12.47 -8.19 1.03
N ILE A 18 13.02 -7.87 -0.14
CA ILE A 18 12.34 -7.17 -1.22
C ILE A 18 12.61 -7.91 -2.53
N GLU A 19 11.53 -8.26 -3.23
CA GLU A 19 11.57 -8.85 -4.56
C GLU A 19 10.78 -7.96 -5.51
N THR A 20 11.42 -7.52 -6.59
CA THR A 20 10.78 -6.69 -7.63
C THR A 20 10.49 -7.50 -8.87
N ASN A 21 9.57 -7.02 -9.71
CA ASN A 21 9.18 -7.66 -10.99
C ASN A 21 8.71 -9.10 -10.87
N ILE A 22 7.99 -9.44 -9.80
CA ILE A 22 7.46 -10.79 -9.59
C ILE A 22 6.24 -11.10 -10.44
N LEU A 23 5.52 -10.06 -10.91
CA LEU A 23 4.37 -10.18 -11.81
C LEU A 23 4.75 -9.69 -13.22
N PRO A 24 4.97 -10.61 -14.18
CA PRO A 24 5.54 -10.24 -15.49
C PRO A 24 4.62 -9.40 -16.36
N CYS A 25 3.30 -9.45 -16.13
CA CYS A 25 2.30 -8.70 -16.91
C CYS A 25 1.87 -7.38 -16.26
N ALA A 26 2.41 -7.03 -15.09
CA ALA A 26 2.16 -5.76 -14.43
C ALA A 26 3.20 -4.71 -14.86
N HIS A 27 2.81 -3.42 -14.84
CA HIS A 27 3.76 -2.32 -15.12
C HIS A 27 4.88 -2.25 -14.06
N GLY A 28 4.54 -2.56 -12.81
CA GLY A 28 5.51 -2.72 -11.73
C GLY A 28 4.93 -3.62 -10.65
N SER A 29 5.78 -4.33 -9.94
CA SER A 29 5.38 -5.17 -8.82
C SER A 29 6.51 -5.31 -7.82
N CYS A 30 6.15 -5.38 -6.54
CA CYS A 30 7.09 -5.56 -5.44
C CYS A 30 6.47 -6.47 -4.38
N LEU A 31 7.22 -7.45 -3.94
CA LEU A 31 6.91 -8.23 -2.74
C LEU A 31 7.81 -7.76 -1.61
N PHE A 32 7.24 -7.04 -0.67
CA PHE A 32 7.94 -6.56 0.52
C PHE A 32 7.63 -7.46 1.71
N THR A 33 8.66 -7.96 2.35
CA THR A 33 8.54 -8.81 3.55
C THR A 33 9.37 -8.22 4.67
N ARG A 34 8.76 -8.07 5.85
CA ARG A 34 9.43 -7.70 7.09
C ARG A 34 8.99 -8.61 8.22
N GLY A 35 9.83 -9.60 8.54
CA GLY A 35 9.46 -10.67 9.47
C GLY A 35 8.23 -11.42 8.99
N GLN A 36 7.18 -11.43 9.78
CA GLN A 36 5.89 -12.07 9.47
C GLN A 36 4.86 -11.08 8.89
N THR A 37 5.29 -10.00 8.29
CA THR A 37 4.43 -9.06 7.58
C THR A 37 4.86 -8.99 6.13
N GLN A 38 3.93 -9.28 5.22
CA GLN A 38 4.20 -9.33 3.79
C GLN A 38 3.15 -8.55 3.02
N ALA A 39 3.59 -7.70 2.11
CA ALA A 39 2.75 -6.91 1.22
C ALA A 39 3.17 -7.13 -0.24
N LEU A 40 2.19 -7.43 -1.08
CA LEU A 40 2.34 -7.42 -2.53
C LEU A 40 1.82 -6.07 -3.04
N VAL A 41 2.71 -5.26 -3.60
CA VAL A 41 2.35 -3.95 -4.16
C VAL A 41 2.48 -4.00 -5.67
N VAL A 42 1.41 -3.60 -6.36
CA VAL A 42 1.32 -3.61 -7.82
C VAL A 42 1.04 -2.22 -8.34
N THR A 43 1.83 -1.79 -9.33
CA THR A 43 1.70 -0.51 -10.01
C THR A 43 1.00 -0.68 -11.34
N THR A 44 0.02 0.17 -11.61
CA THR A 44 -0.63 0.31 -12.92
C THR A 44 -0.51 1.75 -13.39
N LEU A 45 -0.07 1.92 -14.63
CA LEU A 45 0.03 3.20 -15.31
C LEU A 45 -1.12 3.34 -16.30
N GLY A 46 -1.79 4.48 -16.27
CA GLY A 46 -2.90 4.79 -17.16
C GLY A 46 -2.75 6.16 -17.82
N GLY A 47 -3.71 6.54 -18.62
CA GLY A 47 -3.80 7.85 -19.26
C GLY A 47 -4.60 8.86 -18.42
N ASP A 48 -4.80 10.06 -18.97
CA ASP A 48 -5.57 11.12 -18.29
C ASP A 48 -7.04 10.75 -18.07
N SER A 49 -7.62 9.92 -18.94
CA SER A 49 -8.99 9.43 -18.80
C SER A 49 -9.19 8.49 -17.61
N ASP A 50 -8.09 7.92 -17.09
CA ASP A 50 -8.12 6.99 -15.97
C ASP A 50 -7.99 7.71 -14.61
N ALA A 51 -7.79 9.04 -14.62
CA ALA A 51 -7.72 9.83 -13.39
C ALA A 51 -9.06 9.81 -12.66
N GLN A 52 -9.00 9.71 -11.33
CA GLN A 52 -10.18 9.73 -10.50
C GLN A 52 -10.67 11.17 -10.31
N LEU A 53 -11.95 11.42 -10.63
CA LEU A 53 -12.63 12.65 -10.26
C LEU A 53 -12.88 12.66 -8.76
N SER A 54 -12.34 13.64 -8.07
CA SER A 54 -12.58 13.85 -6.64
C SER A 54 -13.38 15.14 -6.46
N ASP A 55 -14.63 14.99 -6.00
CA ASP A 55 -15.44 16.11 -5.55
C ASP A 55 -15.09 16.45 -4.10
N SER A 56 -14.40 17.55 -3.91
CA SER A 56 -14.15 18.06 -2.57
C SER A 56 -15.24 19.08 -2.19
N LEU A 57 -15.84 18.91 -1.01
CA LEU A 57 -16.80 19.87 -0.46
C LEU A 57 -16.22 21.28 -0.23
N THR A 58 -14.88 21.41 -0.25
CA THR A 58 -14.16 22.65 0.00
C THR A 58 -13.64 23.32 -1.28
N GLN A 59 -13.81 22.69 -2.45
CA GLN A 59 -13.33 23.21 -3.72
C GLN A 59 -14.47 23.29 -4.73
N LEU A 60 -14.51 24.41 -5.47
CA LEU A 60 -15.56 24.73 -6.46
C LEU A 60 -15.41 23.93 -7.77
N GLU A 61 -14.25 23.31 -7.99
CA GLU A 61 -13.98 22.52 -9.19
C GLU A 61 -13.52 21.10 -8.83
N PRO A 62 -13.96 20.07 -9.57
CA PRO A 62 -13.48 18.70 -9.37
C PRO A 62 -11.98 18.60 -9.68
N ILE A 63 -11.23 17.96 -8.80
CA ILE A 63 -9.80 17.69 -9.01
C ILE A 63 -9.64 16.32 -9.63
N ASN A 64 -8.87 16.25 -10.71
CA ASN A 64 -8.41 14.99 -11.29
C ASN A 64 -7.26 14.43 -10.45
N ASP A 65 -7.54 13.40 -9.67
CA ASP A 65 -6.51 12.71 -8.90
C ASP A 65 -5.81 11.68 -9.79
N ARG A 66 -4.54 11.96 -10.11
CA ARG A 66 -3.70 11.12 -10.97
C ARG A 66 -2.82 10.14 -10.19
N PHE A 67 -2.87 10.19 -8.88
CA PHE A 67 -2.17 9.23 -8.01
C PHE A 67 -3.15 8.60 -7.04
N MET A 68 -3.38 7.30 -7.19
CA MET A 68 -4.28 6.51 -6.37
C MET A 68 -3.50 5.43 -5.62
N PHE A 69 -3.86 5.24 -4.36
CA PHE A 69 -3.32 4.16 -3.55
C PHE A 69 -4.46 3.39 -2.88
N ASN A 70 -4.58 2.10 -3.20
CA ASN A 70 -5.54 1.20 -2.61
C ASN A 70 -4.84 0.21 -1.68
N TYR A 71 -5.30 0.12 -0.45
CA TYR A 71 -4.81 -0.80 0.56
C TYR A 71 -5.87 -1.84 0.86
N ASN A 72 -5.53 -3.12 0.71
CA ASN A 72 -6.41 -4.23 0.99
C ASN A 72 -5.82 -5.10 2.11
N PHE A 73 -6.65 -5.34 3.13
CA PHE A 73 -6.30 -6.18 4.28
C PHE A 73 -7.32 -7.30 4.39
N PRO A 74 -7.17 -8.40 3.62
CA PRO A 74 -8.08 -9.53 3.68
C PRO A 74 -7.91 -10.32 4.98
N GLY A 75 -8.98 -10.98 5.43
CA GLY A 75 -8.96 -11.76 6.68
C GLY A 75 -7.90 -12.84 6.71
N PHE A 76 -7.61 -13.47 5.58
CA PHE A 76 -6.58 -14.52 5.52
C PHE A 76 -5.18 -14.03 5.95
N SER A 77 -4.88 -12.72 5.84
CA SER A 77 -3.58 -12.17 6.27
C SER A 77 -3.32 -12.33 7.77
N VAL A 78 -4.36 -12.53 8.55
CA VAL A 78 -4.31 -12.82 10.00
C VAL A 78 -4.95 -14.17 10.35
N GLY A 79 -5.16 -15.04 9.36
CA GLY A 79 -5.74 -16.37 9.57
C GLY A 79 -7.24 -16.39 9.82
N GLU A 80 -7.95 -15.32 9.50
CA GLU A 80 -9.39 -15.22 9.68
C GLU A 80 -10.15 -15.63 8.41
N ALA A 81 -11.19 -16.44 8.57
CA ALA A 81 -12.18 -16.70 7.53
C ALA A 81 -13.24 -15.58 7.54
N SER A 82 -13.07 -14.61 6.68
CA SER A 82 -14.01 -13.50 6.56
C SER A 82 -14.45 -13.29 5.11
N PRO A 83 -15.69 -12.87 4.87
CA PRO A 83 -16.15 -12.57 3.52
C PRO A 83 -15.39 -11.36 2.95
N LEU A 84 -15.22 -11.35 1.63
CA LEU A 84 -14.71 -10.16 0.93
C LEU A 84 -15.74 -9.03 1.05
N LYS A 85 -15.28 -7.89 1.51
CA LYS A 85 -16.10 -6.68 1.72
C LYS A 85 -15.44 -5.49 1.04
N ALA A 86 -16.22 -4.46 0.80
CA ALA A 86 -15.68 -3.16 0.43
C ALA A 86 -14.73 -2.65 1.53
N PRO A 87 -13.72 -1.85 1.17
CA PRO A 87 -12.77 -1.31 2.14
C PRO A 87 -13.47 -0.58 3.29
N GLY A 88 -13.12 -0.95 4.51
CA GLY A 88 -13.59 -0.28 5.72
C GLY A 88 -12.78 0.98 6.03
N ARG A 89 -13.11 1.65 7.12
CA ARG A 89 -12.41 2.88 7.56
C ARG A 89 -10.93 2.67 7.80
N ARG A 90 -10.54 1.51 8.29
CA ARG A 90 -9.13 1.14 8.52
C ARG A 90 -8.35 1.09 7.21
N GLU A 91 -8.88 0.38 6.22
CA GLU A 91 -8.25 0.23 4.90
C GLU A 91 -8.15 1.58 4.19
N LEU A 92 -9.18 2.39 4.23
CA LEU A 92 -9.18 3.75 3.68
C LEU A 92 -8.14 4.64 4.37
N GLY A 93 -8.05 4.58 5.71
CA GLY A 93 -7.08 5.35 6.48
C GLY A 93 -5.63 4.94 6.20
N HIS A 94 -5.37 3.63 6.14
CA HIS A 94 -4.04 3.10 5.82
C HIS A 94 -3.64 3.39 4.37
N GLY A 95 -4.56 3.28 3.43
CA GLY A 95 -4.34 3.65 2.02
C GLY A 95 -4.00 5.13 1.88
N ASN A 96 -4.73 6.00 2.56
CA ASN A 96 -4.46 7.44 2.56
C ASN A 96 -3.11 7.79 3.21
N LEU A 97 -2.74 7.11 4.29
CA LEU A 97 -1.42 7.26 4.92
C LEU A 97 -0.30 6.93 3.93
N ALA A 98 -0.40 5.78 3.25
CA ALA A 98 0.58 5.36 2.25
C ALA A 98 0.63 6.31 1.06
N LYS A 99 -0.52 6.72 0.55
CA LYS A 99 -0.63 7.72 -0.53
C LYS A 99 0.10 9.01 -0.19
N ARG A 100 -0.15 9.57 0.99
CA ARG A 100 0.49 10.81 1.45
C ARG A 100 2.00 10.67 1.66
N ALA A 101 2.44 9.50 2.10
CA ALA A 101 3.86 9.22 2.29
C ALA A 101 4.61 9.12 0.95
N LEU A 102 3.98 8.55 -0.07
CA LEU A 102 4.57 8.33 -1.39
C LEU A 102 4.39 9.50 -2.37
N ALA A 103 3.37 10.32 -2.18
CA ALA A 103 3.06 11.43 -3.08
C ALA A 103 4.26 12.35 -3.37
N PRO A 104 5.13 12.71 -2.41
CA PRO A 104 6.31 13.52 -2.69
C PRO A 104 7.35 12.86 -3.61
N SER A 105 7.30 11.53 -3.76
CA SER A 105 8.20 10.77 -4.63
C SER A 105 7.69 10.66 -6.06
N ILE A 106 6.45 11.07 -6.31
CA ILE A 106 5.84 11.06 -7.64
C ILE A 106 6.20 12.34 -8.38
N ASP A 107 6.72 12.20 -9.61
CA ASP A 107 6.98 13.35 -10.46
C ASP A 107 5.65 14.01 -10.86
N ALA A 108 5.47 15.28 -10.46
CA ALA A 108 4.29 16.06 -10.79
C ALA A 108 4.08 16.26 -12.30
N ASN A 109 5.16 16.14 -13.09
CA ASN A 109 5.14 16.25 -14.55
C ASN A 109 4.98 14.91 -15.27
N SER A 110 4.80 13.81 -14.52
CA SER A 110 4.59 12.49 -15.11
C SER A 110 3.36 12.51 -16.04
N PRO A 111 3.47 12.00 -17.28
CA PRO A 111 2.34 11.93 -18.20
C PRO A 111 1.32 10.85 -17.82
N TYR A 112 1.63 10.04 -16.82
CA TYR A 112 0.80 8.90 -16.44
C TYR A 112 -0.07 9.18 -15.22
N THR A 113 -1.26 8.61 -15.23
CA THR A 113 -2.04 8.35 -14.02
C THR A 113 -1.50 7.08 -13.38
N ILE A 114 -1.19 7.14 -12.08
CA ILE A 114 -0.54 6.05 -11.34
C ILE A 114 -1.50 5.49 -10.32
N ARG A 115 -1.70 4.18 -10.34
CA ARG A 115 -2.43 3.45 -9.31
C ARG A 115 -1.53 2.41 -8.67
N LEU A 116 -1.38 2.50 -7.35
CA LEU A 116 -0.75 1.49 -6.53
C LEU A 116 -1.82 0.71 -5.77
N VAL A 117 -1.72 -0.61 -5.81
CA VAL A 117 -2.57 -1.52 -5.04
C VAL A 117 -1.68 -2.34 -4.12
N SER A 118 -1.89 -2.24 -2.82
CA SER A 118 -1.19 -3.05 -1.82
C SER A 118 -2.12 -4.12 -1.27
N GLU A 119 -1.77 -5.37 -1.51
CA GLU A 119 -2.42 -6.55 -0.93
C GLU A 119 -1.58 -7.07 0.23
N ILE A 120 -2.14 -7.08 1.41
CA ILE A 120 -1.46 -7.67 2.57
C ILE A 120 -1.69 -9.18 2.58
N LEU A 121 -0.60 -9.93 2.45
CA LEU A 121 -0.64 -11.39 2.39
C LEU A 121 -0.52 -12.04 3.77
N GLU A 122 0.30 -11.44 4.64
CA GLU A 122 0.48 -11.86 6.03
C GLU A 122 0.74 -10.62 6.89
N SER A 123 0.23 -10.59 8.10
CA SER A 123 0.41 -9.46 9.01
C SER A 123 0.69 -9.90 10.44
N ASN A 124 1.78 -9.35 10.97
CA ASN A 124 2.10 -9.34 12.40
C ASN A 124 2.38 -7.90 12.85
N GLY A 125 1.46 -7.00 12.53
CA GLY A 125 1.55 -5.56 12.79
C GLY A 125 2.32 -4.76 11.73
N SER A 126 2.05 -3.47 11.70
CA SER A 126 2.67 -2.49 10.78
C SER A 126 2.52 -2.78 9.28
N SER A 127 1.41 -3.35 8.88
CA SER A 127 1.11 -3.65 7.47
C SER A 127 0.98 -2.38 6.60
N SER A 128 0.52 -1.27 7.18
CA SER A 128 0.50 0.04 6.51
C SER A 128 1.91 0.53 6.15
N MET A 129 2.87 0.35 7.06
CA MET A 129 4.28 0.70 6.78
C MET A 129 4.92 -0.23 5.75
N ALA A 130 4.57 -1.51 5.76
CA ALA A 130 4.97 -2.43 4.70
C ALA A 130 4.46 -1.98 3.33
N SER A 131 3.23 -1.46 3.26
CA SER A 131 2.65 -0.88 2.04
C SER A 131 3.38 0.37 1.56
N VAL A 132 3.83 1.24 2.47
CA VAL A 132 4.67 2.40 2.13
C VAL A 132 6.02 1.95 1.58
N CYS A 133 6.65 0.97 2.22
CA CYS A 133 7.97 0.48 1.79
C CYS A 133 7.92 -0.30 0.47
N GLY A 134 6.81 -0.93 0.15
CA GLY A 134 6.61 -1.66 -1.11
C GLY A 134 6.23 -0.76 -2.29
N GLY A 135 5.62 0.38 -2.01
CA GLY A 135 5.25 1.38 -3.03
C GLY A 135 6.43 2.24 -3.43
#